data_c0cf892d571cc63caae09e9b35de8076
#
_entry.id   c0cf892d571cc63caae09e9b35de8076
#
_cell.length_a   1.000
_cell.length_b   1.000
_cell.length_c   1.000
_cell.angle_alpha   90.00
_cell.angle_beta   90.00
_cell.angle_gamma   90.00
#
_symmetry.space_group_name_H-M   'P 1'
#
loop_
_entity.id
_entity.type
_entity.pdbx_description
1 polymer ?
#
loop_
_entity_poly.entity_id
_entity_poly.type
_entity_poly.pdbx_seq_one_letter_code
_entity_poly.pdbx_strand_id
1 'polypeptide(L)'
;MRKYFFMLSLIPLLGIGQAKTVVTSNRLFAKNDKVAEFEKALTNHAQKYHTGDVAWRVWTIESGPDAGAYMVTEGPSTWAALDGRGDISEEHTADWEKNVLPLTMGEGQSGYYDFQADLSTVQLTDYADKIVINHMTAKPGQINKVKDLITGLKKVWDASKESVAVYSASFSGEPGYITVTRLKDGLKELASDYRKPLQDRYNDAFGAGSFDTWLKDYSDAVQSRWSELLIYKPKLSSK
;
A
#
# COMPACT_ATOMS: atom_id res chain seq x y z
N MET A 1 -13.81 -5.26 67.41
CA MET A 1 -14.32 -5.10 66.02
C MET A 1 -13.16 -4.67 65.14
N ARG A 2 -12.64 -5.57 64.30
CA ARG A 2 -11.48 -5.33 63.43
C ARG A 2 -12.02 -4.87 62.05
N LYS A 3 -11.80 -3.57 61.66
CA LYS A 3 -12.18 -3.02 60.34
C LYS A 3 -11.14 -3.46 59.33
N TYR A 4 -11.51 -4.28 58.36
CA TYR A 4 -10.69 -4.59 57.21
C TYR A 4 -10.89 -3.47 56.17
N PHE A 5 -9.82 -2.74 55.86
CA PHE A 5 -9.79 -1.74 54.77
C PHE A 5 -9.41 -2.49 53.47
N PHE A 6 -10.35 -2.63 52.56
CA PHE A 6 -10.12 -3.21 51.27
C PHE A 6 -9.53 -2.09 50.38
N MET A 7 -8.21 -2.18 50.13
CA MET A 7 -7.52 -1.25 49.24
C MET A 7 -7.73 -1.74 47.81
N LEU A 8 -8.66 -1.11 47.07
CA LEU A 8 -8.91 -1.38 45.64
C LEU A 8 -7.75 -0.77 44.85
N SER A 9 -6.79 -1.60 44.43
CA SER A 9 -5.71 -1.16 43.53
C SER A 9 -6.29 -0.95 42.14
N LEU A 10 -6.45 0.31 41.74
CA LEU A 10 -6.67 0.67 40.33
C LEU A 10 -5.40 0.32 39.53
N ILE A 11 -5.45 -0.80 38.79
CA ILE A 11 -4.46 -1.10 37.75
C ILE A 11 -4.77 -0.17 36.59
N PRO A 12 -3.86 0.74 36.19
CA PRO A 12 -4.09 1.52 34.98
C PRO A 12 -4.14 0.54 33.79
N LEU A 13 -5.27 0.44 33.14
CA LEU A 13 -5.35 -0.15 31.81
C LEU A 13 -4.48 0.75 30.89
N LEU A 14 -3.24 0.32 30.67
CA LEU A 14 -2.44 0.83 29.57
C LEU A 14 -3.21 0.46 28.29
N GLY A 15 -3.93 1.40 27.72
CA GLY A 15 -4.56 1.25 26.43
C GLY A 15 -3.45 0.93 25.42
N ILE A 16 -3.39 -0.32 24.95
CA ILE A 16 -2.55 -0.70 23.82
C ILE A 16 -3.15 0.06 22.63
N GLY A 17 -2.55 1.18 22.28
CA GLY A 17 -2.94 1.95 21.10
C GLY A 17 -2.93 1.03 19.87
N GLN A 18 -3.96 1.06 19.05
CA GLN A 18 -4.04 0.30 17.81
C GLN A 18 -2.83 0.66 16.92
N ALA A 19 -2.14 -0.35 16.39
CA ALA A 19 -1.03 -0.11 15.48
C ALA A 19 -1.50 0.63 14.22
N LYS A 20 -0.75 1.64 13.78
CA LYS A 20 -1.02 2.38 12.54
C LYS A 20 -0.58 1.51 11.36
N THR A 21 -1.51 0.79 10.76
CA THR A 21 -1.24 -0.15 9.65
C THR A 21 -2.00 0.18 8.37
N VAL A 22 -3.00 1.04 8.45
CA VAL A 22 -3.90 1.35 7.34
C VAL A 22 -3.32 2.47 6.48
N VAL A 23 -3.22 2.21 5.17
CA VAL A 23 -2.88 3.20 4.14
C VAL A 23 -4.09 3.37 3.24
N THR A 24 -4.50 4.62 3.02
CA THR A 24 -5.48 4.93 1.97
C THR A 24 -4.75 5.19 0.66
N SER A 25 -5.38 4.84 -0.45
CA SER A 25 -4.87 5.10 -1.79
C SER A 25 -5.99 5.64 -2.66
N ASN A 26 -5.73 6.75 -3.34
CA ASN A 26 -6.65 7.35 -4.29
C ASN A 26 -5.96 7.43 -5.65
N ARG A 27 -6.66 7.04 -6.72
CA ARG A 27 -6.21 7.19 -8.10
C ARG A 27 -6.91 8.38 -8.73
N LEU A 28 -6.13 9.27 -9.32
CA LEU A 28 -6.60 10.51 -9.92
C LEU A 28 -6.17 10.57 -11.39
N PHE A 29 -7.10 10.86 -12.26
CA PHE A 29 -6.89 10.96 -13.70
C PHE A 29 -7.04 12.42 -14.11
N ALA A 30 -5.94 13.07 -14.46
CA ALA A 30 -5.96 14.44 -14.94
C ALA A 30 -6.57 14.51 -16.35
N LYS A 31 -7.29 15.58 -16.67
CA LYS A 31 -7.67 15.87 -18.05
C LYS A 31 -6.43 16.07 -18.91
N ASN A 32 -6.38 15.46 -20.09
CA ASN A 32 -5.18 15.42 -20.94
C ASN A 32 -4.65 16.79 -21.31
N ASP A 33 -5.53 17.78 -21.49
CA ASP A 33 -5.19 19.17 -21.81
C ASP A 33 -4.94 20.05 -20.58
N LYS A 34 -5.02 19.49 -19.37
CA LYS A 34 -4.96 20.21 -18.09
C LYS A 34 -3.92 19.66 -17.11
N VAL A 35 -3.02 18.80 -17.55
CA VAL A 35 -2.05 18.10 -16.68
C VAL A 35 -1.24 19.09 -15.82
N ALA A 36 -0.67 20.14 -16.43
CA ALA A 36 0.14 21.10 -15.68
C ALA A 36 -0.68 21.91 -14.65
N GLU A 37 -1.93 22.26 -15.01
CA GLU A 37 -2.84 22.94 -14.09
C GLU A 37 -3.25 22.02 -12.93
N PHE A 38 -3.54 20.74 -13.25
CA PHE A 38 -3.84 19.73 -12.26
C PHE A 38 -2.69 19.51 -11.28
N GLU A 39 -1.47 19.31 -11.77
CA GLU A 39 -0.30 19.12 -10.90
C GLU A 39 -0.08 20.31 -9.97
N LYS A 40 -0.25 21.54 -10.48
CA LYS A 40 -0.15 22.75 -9.66
C LYS A 40 -1.25 22.82 -8.60
N ALA A 41 -2.49 22.52 -8.96
CA ALA A 41 -3.61 22.52 -8.02
C ALA A 41 -3.46 21.43 -6.96
N LEU A 42 -3.11 20.21 -7.37
CA LEU A 42 -2.85 19.08 -6.47
C LEU A 42 -1.72 19.40 -5.47
N THR A 43 -0.64 19.99 -5.95
CA THR A 43 0.49 20.43 -5.09
C THR A 43 0.03 21.43 -4.03
N ASN A 44 -0.69 22.47 -4.44
CA ASN A 44 -1.18 23.50 -3.52
C ASN A 44 -2.12 22.88 -2.47
N HIS A 45 -3.02 22.04 -2.90
CA HIS A 45 -3.96 21.34 -2.04
C HIS A 45 -3.25 20.41 -1.04
N ALA A 46 -2.34 19.55 -1.52
CA ALA A 46 -1.57 18.62 -0.68
C ALA A 46 -0.74 19.35 0.37
N GLN A 47 -0.04 20.41 -0.02
CA GLN A 47 0.83 21.16 0.90
C GLN A 47 0.07 22.03 1.90
N LYS A 48 -1.16 22.42 1.57
CA LYS A 48 -1.98 23.26 2.45
C LYS A 48 -2.77 22.43 3.48
N TYR A 49 -3.35 21.34 3.06
CA TYR A 49 -4.32 20.61 3.87
C TYR A 49 -3.83 19.26 4.38
N HIS A 50 -2.92 18.61 3.67
CA HIS A 50 -2.47 17.26 4.00
C HIS A 50 -1.10 17.30 4.66
N THR A 51 -1.08 17.59 5.98
CA THR A 51 0.15 17.67 6.77
C THR A 51 0.12 16.71 7.96
N GLY A 52 1.27 16.39 8.52
CA GLY A 52 1.37 15.52 9.69
C GLY A 52 0.82 14.09 9.40
N ASP A 53 -0.13 13.64 10.21
CA ASP A 53 -0.72 12.31 10.11
C ASP A 53 -1.58 12.09 8.85
N VAL A 54 -1.99 13.17 8.17
CA VAL A 54 -2.76 13.12 6.92
C VAL A 54 -1.91 13.51 5.69
N ALA A 55 -0.60 13.47 5.82
CA ALA A 55 0.31 13.84 4.73
C ALA A 55 0.16 12.91 3.52
N TRP A 56 0.15 13.51 2.34
CA TRP A 56 0.03 12.81 1.07
C TRP A 56 1.38 12.52 0.43
N ARG A 57 1.51 11.31 -0.11
CA ARG A 57 2.54 10.94 -1.07
C ARG A 57 1.91 10.75 -2.43
N VAL A 58 2.44 11.45 -3.42
CA VAL A 58 1.94 11.43 -4.79
C VAL A 58 2.94 10.67 -5.68
N TRP A 59 2.41 9.76 -6.48
CA TRP A 59 3.13 8.92 -7.41
C TRP A 59 2.57 9.11 -8.82
N THR A 60 3.39 9.06 -9.86
CA THR A 60 2.92 8.83 -11.22
C THR A 60 2.94 7.35 -11.52
N ILE A 61 1.92 6.87 -12.22
CA ILE A 61 1.79 5.50 -12.68
C ILE A 61 2.39 5.43 -14.08
N GLU A 62 3.56 4.79 -14.20
CA GLU A 62 4.34 4.75 -15.44
C GLU A 62 3.93 3.58 -16.35
N SER A 63 3.34 2.52 -15.79
CA SER A 63 2.91 1.35 -16.54
C SER A 63 1.72 0.66 -15.87
N GLY A 64 1.07 -0.23 -16.58
CA GLY A 64 -0.11 -0.95 -16.09
C GLY A 64 -1.43 -0.35 -16.60
N PRO A 65 -2.59 -0.83 -16.10
CA PRO A 65 -3.90 -0.39 -16.60
C PRO A 65 -4.15 1.11 -16.47
N ASP A 66 -3.62 1.73 -15.41
CA ASP A 66 -3.84 3.15 -15.09
C ASP A 66 -2.62 4.01 -15.45
N ALA A 67 -1.80 3.59 -16.44
CA ALA A 67 -0.64 4.35 -16.85
C ALA A 67 -1.01 5.79 -17.27
N GLY A 68 -0.26 6.77 -16.77
CA GLY A 68 -0.52 8.20 -16.97
C GLY A 68 -1.38 8.84 -15.88
N ALA A 69 -1.95 8.05 -14.96
CA ALA A 69 -2.65 8.55 -13.78
C ALA A 69 -1.69 8.83 -12.62
N TYR A 70 -2.25 9.36 -11.54
CA TYR A 70 -1.57 9.61 -10.28
C TYR A 70 -2.14 8.70 -9.20
N MET A 71 -1.27 8.17 -8.35
CA MET A 71 -1.68 7.53 -7.09
C MET A 71 -1.30 8.44 -5.93
N VAL A 72 -2.28 8.75 -5.10
CA VAL A 72 -2.08 9.51 -3.86
C VAL A 72 -2.28 8.56 -2.69
N THR A 73 -1.28 8.44 -1.83
CA THR A 73 -1.37 7.64 -0.61
C THR A 73 -1.33 8.52 0.63
N GLU A 74 -2.13 8.18 1.62
CA GLU A 74 -2.16 8.81 2.94
C GLU A 74 -2.02 7.74 4.03
N GLY A 75 -1.33 8.07 5.08
CA GLY A 75 -1.08 7.18 6.20
C GLY A 75 0.43 6.97 6.48
N PRO A 76 0.74 6.06 7.42
CA PRO A 76 -0.14 5.06 8.05
C PRO A 76 -1.10 5.65 9.09
N SER A 77 -2.29 5.06 9.18
CA SER A 77 -3.36 5.41 10.12
C SER A 77 -3.88 4.18 10.87
N THR A 78 -4.87 4.37 11.73
CA THR A 78 -5.68 3.30 12.31
C THR A 78 -7.12 3.42 11.83
N TRP A 79 -7.88 2.33 11.88
CA TRP A 79 -9.31 2.38 11.56
C TRP A 79 -10.06 3.35 12.48
N ALA A 80 -9.73 3.38 13.78
CA ALA A 80 -10.32 4.32 14.73
C ALA A 80 -10.04 5.78 14.39
N ALA A 81 -8.83 6.10 13.92
CA ALA A 81 -8.49 7.45 13.47
C ALA A 81 -9.23 7.84 12.19
N LEU A 82 -9.40 6.89 11.27
CA LEU A 82 -10.17 7.11 10.03
C LEU A 82 -11.65 7.30 10.31
N ASP A 83 -12.23 6.52 11.25
CA ASP A 83 -13.62 6.66 11.67
C ASP A 83 -13.91 8.02 12.32
N GLY A 84 -13.01 8.50 13.17
CA GLY A 84 -13.15 9.78 13.86
C GLY A 84 -12.70 11.01 13.07
N ARG A 85 -12.05 10.83 11.92
CA ARG A 85 -11.44 11.92 11.16
C ARG A 85 -12.48 12.89 10.58
N GLY A 86 -13.59 12.36 10.02
CA GLY A 86 -14.50 13.15 9.21
C GLY A 86 -13.80 13.81 8.03
N ASP A 87 -14.29 14.97 7.61
CA ASP A 87 -13.56 15.85 6.69
C ASP A 87 -12.53 16.70 7.44
N ILE A 88 -11.46 17.10 6.76
CA ILE A 88 -10.38 17.93 7.35
C ILE A 88 -10.93 19.31 7.75
N SER A 89 -11.64 19.96 6.84
CA SER A 89 -12.39 21.21 7.09
C SER A 89 -13.31 21.56 5.90
N GLU A 90 -14.24 22.51 6.12
CA GLU A 90 -15.06 23.03 5.02
C GLU A 90 -14.22 23.71 3.92
N GLU A 91 -13.13 24.39 4.30
CA GLU A 91 -12.21 25.02 3.34
C GLU A 91 -11.46 23.97 2.51
N HIS A 92 -11.13 22.81 3.11
CA HIS A 92 -10.49 21.71 2.40
C HIS A 92 -11.42 21.16 1.29
N THR A 93 -12.68 20.89 1.64
CA THR A 93 -13.69 20.41 0.66
C THR A 93 -13.92 21.43 -0.44
N ALA A 94 -14.11 22.72 -0.07
CA ALA A 94 -14.34 23.79 -1.03
C ALA A 94 -13.11 23.99 -1.97
N ASP A 95 -11.90 23.86 -1.47
CA ASP A 95 -10.67 23.95 -2.29
C ASP A 95 -10.59 22.77 -3.28
N TRP A 96 -10.86 21.55 -2.80
CA TRP A 96 -10.88 20.35 -3.65
C TRP A 96 -11.91 20.49 -4.79
N GLU A 97 -13.16 20.80 -4.44
CA GLU A 97 -14.25 20.93 -5.41
C GLU A 97 -14.03 22.04 -6.43
N LYS A 98 -13.43 23.15 -6.01
CA LYS A 98 -13.22 24.30 -6.86
C LYS A 98 -11.95 24.21 -7.72
N ASN A 99 -10.85 23.71 -7.16
CA ASN A 99 -9.52 23.88 -7.73
C ASN A 99 -8.95 22.56 -8.29
N VAL A 100 -9.27 21.40 -7.72
CA VAL A 100 -8.68 20.11 -8.13
C VAL A 100 -9.65 19.29 -8.95
N LEU A 101 -10.85 19.03 -8.42
CA LEU A 101 -11.85 18.15 -9.04
C LEU A 101 -12.19 18.55 -10.50
N PRO A 102 -12.36 19.83 -10.85
CA PRO A 102 -12.67 20.23 -12.23
C PRO A 102 -11.56 19.90 -13.25
N LEU A 103 -10.34 19.63 -12.79
CA LEU A 103 -9.17 19.27 -13.59
C LEU A 103 -9.00 17.76 -13.76
N THR A 104 -9.82 16.95 -13.08
CA THR A 104 -9.84 15.49 -13.21
C THR A 104 -10.87 15.05 -14.25
N MET A 105 -10.74 13.80 -14.72
CA MET A 105 -11.69 13.17 -15.61
C MET A 105 -12.99 12.73 -14.92
N GLY A 106 -13.10 12.93 -13.60
CA GLY A 106 -14.25 12.50 -12.78
C GLY A 106 -14.25 11.02 -12.45
N GLU A 107 -13.36 10.24 -13.02
CA GLU A 107 -13.11 8.85 -12.65
C GLU A 107 -12.05 8.82 -11.55
N GLY A 108 -12.21 7.90 -10.61
CA GLY A 108 -11.26 7.71 -9.53
C GLY A 108 -11.51 6.39 -8.83
N GLN A 109 -10.48 5.86 -8.20
CA GLN A 109 -10.56 4.66 -7.40
C GLN A 109 -9.96 4.98 -6.03
N SER A 110 -10.69 4.66 -4.98
CA SER A 110 -10.23 4.79 -3.61
C SER A 110 -10.17 3.42 -2.96
N GLY A 111 -9.16 3.20 -2.14
CA GLY A 111 -9.02 1.93 -1.43
C GLY A 111 -8.31 2.09 -0.09
N TYR A 112 -8.56 1.13 0.78
CA TYR A 112 -7.91 0.96 2.07
C TYR A 112 -7.09 -0.32 2.05
N TYR A 113 -5.86 -0.21 2.49
CA TYR A 113 -4.88 -1.29 2.47
C TYR A 113 -4.25 -1.43 3.84
N ASP A 114 -4.31 -2.64 4.39
CA ASP A 114 -3.81 -2.93 5.72
C ASP A 114 -2.46 -3.65 5.61
N PHE A 115 -1.42 -3.04 6.17
CA PHE A 115 -0.04 -3.53 6.11
C PHE A 115 0.11 -4.83 6.89
N GLN A 116 0.69 -5.83 6.25
CA GLN A 116 0.95 -7.15 6.79
C GLN A 116 2.44 -7.28 7.17
N ALA A 117 2.77 -6.92 8.41
CA ALA A 117 4.15 -6.93 8.88
C ALA A 117 4.77 -8.34 8.87
N ASP A 118 3.97 -9.37 9.16
CA ASP A 118 4.37 -10.78 9.16
C ASP A 118 4.71 -11.32 7.77
N LEU A 119 4.18 -10.71 6.71
CA LEU A 119 4.42 -11.06 5.30
C LEU A 119 5.44 -10.15 4.62
N SER A 120 5.82 -9.03 5.24
CA SER A 120 6.70 -8.03 4.67
C SER A 120 8.16 -8.25 5.06
N THR A 121 9.10 -7.81 4.21
CA THR A 121 10.55 -7.81 4.52
C THR A 121 11.04 -6.44 4.99
N VAL A 122 10.15 -5.46 5.09
CA VAL A 122 10.45 -4.05 5.41
C VAL A 122 9.45 -3.51 6.42
N GLN A 123 9.80 -2.40 7.04
CA GLN A 123 8.88 -1.63 7.87
C GLN A 123 7.96 -0.76 7.01
N LEU A 124 6.78 -0.43 7.52
CA LEU A 124 5.81 0.41 6.83
C LEU A 124 6.37 1.81 6.48
N THR A 125 7.23 2.34 7.33
CA THR A 125 7.87 3.65 7.16
C THR A 125 9.12 3.64 6.26
N ASP A 126 9.49 2.50 5.73
CA ASP A 126 10.60 2.37 4.80
C ASP A 126 10.12 2.67 3.37
N TYR A 127 10.76 3.59 2.65
CA TYR A 127 10.31 4.09 1.35
C TYR A 127 11.39 4.00 0.28
N ALA A 128 10.96 4.02 -0.98
CA ALA A 128 11.82 4.18 -2.15
C ALA A 128 11.11 5.05 -3.19
N ASP A 129 11.86 5.76 -4.03
CA ASP A 129 11.29 6.65 -5.05
C ASP A 129 10.67 5.89 -6.23
N LYS A 130 10.99 4.62 -6.40
CA LYS A 130 10.46 3.77 -7.45
C LYS A 130 9.96 2.48 -6.83
N ILE A 131 8.74 2.11 -7.19
CA ILE A 131 8.09 0.90 -6.68
C ILE A 131 7.41 0.15 -7.82
N VAL A 132 7.39 -1.18 -7.68
CA VAL A 132 6.53 -2.05 -8.48
C VAL A 132 5.44 -2.59 -7.56
N ILE A 133 4.20 -2.36 -7.94
CA ILE A 133 3.05 -2.93 -7.24
C ILE A 133 2.55 -4.13 -8.02
N ASN A 134 2.40 -5.28 -7.34
CA ASN A 134 1.70 -6.43 -7.88
C ASN A 134 0.40 -6.62 -7.12
N HIS A 135 -0.69 -6.64 -7.85
CA HIS A 135 -2.02 -6.92 -7.35
C HIS A 135 -2.36 -8.40 -7.57
N MET A 136 -2.84 -9.08 -6.56
CA MET A 136 -3.25 -10.48 -6.63
C MET A 136 -4.65 -10.62 -6.04
N THR A 137 -5.61 -11.01 -6.87
CA THR A 137 -6.98 -11.30 -6.46
C THR A 137 -7.13 -12.79 -6.20
N ALA A 138 -7.73 -13.14 -5.07
CA ALA A 138 -7.99 -14.53 -4.72
C ALA A 138 -9.27 -15.05 -5.39
N LYS A 139 -9.28 -16.31 -5.82
CA LYS A 139 -10.52 -16.99 -6.15
C LYS A 139 -11.44 -17.11 -4.93
N PRO A 140 -12.75 -17.19 -5.08
CA PRO A 140 -13.69 -17.33 -3.97
C PRO A 140 -13.26 -18.44 -2.99
N GLY A 141 -13.15 -18.09 -1.70
CA GLY A 141 -12.73 -19.01 -0.64
C GLY A 141 -11.23 -19.29 -0.56
N GLN A 142 -10.39 -18.71 -1.44
CA GLN A 142 -8.95 -19.02 -1.50
C GLN A 142 -8.03 -17.98 -0.88
N ILE A 143 -8.56 -16.98 -0.18
CA ILE A 143 -7.75 -15.86 0.37
C ILE A 143 -6.65 -16.35 1.32
N ASN A 144 -6.93 -17.36 2.15
CA ASN A 144 -5.94 -17.94 3.05
C ASN A 144 -4.82 -18.67 2.29
N LYS A 145 -5.17 -19.37 1.19
CA LYS A 145 -4.18 -20.03 0.34
C LYS A 145 -3.27 -19.00 -0.33
N VAL A 146 -3.81 -17.86 -0.77
CA VAL A 146 -3.00 -16.75 -1.30
C VAL A 146 -2.06 -16.20 -0.21
N LYS A 147 -2.52 -16.09 1.05
CA LYS A 147 -1.65 -15.73 2.18
C LYS A 147 -0.49 -16.71 2.35
N ASP A 148 -0.76 -18.02 2.28
CA ASP A 148 0.26 -19.06 2.41
C ASP A 148 1.30 -18.99 1.28
N LEU A 149 0.84 -18.71 0.04
CA LEU A 149 1.72 -18.52 -1.11
C LEU A 149 2.67 -17.33 -0.92
N ILE A 150 2.15 -16.21 -0.38
CA ILE A 150 2.96 -15.02 -0.07
C ILE A 150 3.93 -15.31 1.08
N THR A 151 3.52 -16.09 2.08
CA THR A 151 4.40 -16.54 3.17
C THR A 151 5.60 -17.31 2.63
N GLY A 152 5.39 -18.15 1.61
CA GLY A 152 6.48 -18.81 0.89
C GLY A 152 7.39 -17.82 0.18
N LEU A 153 6.80 -16.86 -0.56
CA LEU A 153 7.57 -15.81 -1.26
C LEU A 153 8.39 -14.95 -0.28
N LYS A 154 7.86 -14.66 0.91
CA LYS A 154 8.60 -13.89 1.92
C LYS A 154 9.96 -14.51 2.25
N LYS A 155 10.04 -15.84 2.41
CA LYS A 155 11.33 -16.52 2.65
C LYS A 155 12.32 -16.33 1.50
N VAL A 156 11.80 -16.31 0.26
CA VAL A 156 12.63 -16.05 -0.93
C VAL A 156 13.13 -14.61 -0.94
N TRP A 157 12.24 -13.64 -0.63
CA TRP A 157 12.60 -12.23 -0.56
C TRP A 157 13.62 -11.95 0.57
N ASP A 158 13.44 -12.56 1.74
CA ASP A 158 14.40 -12.45 2.86
C ASP A 158 15.78 -12.96 2.44
N ALA A 159 15.85 -14.14 1.79
CA ALA A 159 17.09 -14.72 1.32
C ALA A 159 17.78 -13.88 0.23
N SER A 160 17.00 -13.24 -0.64
CA SER A 160 17.46 -12.37 -1.72
C SER A 160 17.63 -10.91 -1.30
N LYS A 161 17.32 -10.55 -0.04
CA LYS A 161 17.35 -9.19 0.51
C LYS A 161 16.48 -8.21 -0.28
N GLU A 162 15.35 -8.68 -0.79
CA GLU A 162 14.38 -7.85 -1.50
C GLU A 162 13.56 -7.02 -0.53
N SER A 163 13.33 -5.75 -0.90
CA SER A 163 12.53 -4.82 -0.09
C SER A 163 11.07 -4.87 -0.52
N VAL A 164 10.27 -5.71 0.13
CA VAL A 164 8.86 -5.94 -0.22
C VAL A 164 7.94 -5.65 0.96
N ALA A 165 6.99 -4.75 0.76
CA ALA A 165 5.87 -4.55 1.66
C ALA A 165 4.64 -5.30 1.13
N VAL A 166 3.87 -5.90 2.02
CA VAL A 166 2.64 -6.62 1.68
C VAL A 166 1.47 -5.95 2.37
N TYR A 167 0.37 -5.79 1.62
CA TYR A 167 -0.88 -5.25 2.13
C TYR A 167 -2.03 -6.17 1.76
N SER A 168 -3.03 -6.29 2.63
CA SER A 168 -4.33 -6.84 2.28
C SER A 168 -5.26 -5.72 1.79
N ALA A 169 -6.07 -6.01 0.77
CA ALA A 169 -7.12 -5.12 0.33
C ALA A 169 -8.29 -5.20 1.33
N SER A 170 -8.49 -4.12 2.10
CA SER A 170 -9.51 -4.06 3.14
C SER A 170 -10.77 -3.41 2.58
N PHE A 171 -11.78 -4.21 2.23
CA PHE A 171 -13.06 -3.74 1.69
C PHE A 171 -12.95 -2.85 0.43
N SER A 172 -11.85 -3.01 -0.33
CA SER A 172 -11.51 -2.20 -1.49
C SER A 172 -11.51 -3.04 -2.75
N GLY A 173 -12.69 -3.52 -3.15
CA GLY A 173 -12.87 -4.39 -4.30
C GLY A 173 -12.80 -5.86 -3.94
N GLU A 174 -12.26 -6.68 -4.84
CA GLU A 174 -12.15 -8.12 -4.65
C GLU A 174 -11.10 -8.49 -3.60
N PRO A 175 -11.34 -9.54 -2.80
CA PRO A 175 -10.39 -9.99 -1.78
C PRO A 175 -9.03 -10.35 -2.40
N GLY A 176 -7.96 -9.80 -1.83
CA GLY A 176 -6.63 -10.03 -2.37
C GLY A 176 -5.52 -9.44 -1.53
N TYR A 177 -4.31 -9.54 -2.08
CA TYR A 177 -3.11 -8.95 -1.53
C TYR A 177 -2.39 -8.11 -2.58
N ILE A 178 -1.70 -7.11 -2.09
CA ILE A 178 -0.81 -6.26 -2.88
C ILE A 178 0.59 -6.42 -2.35
N THR A 179 1.55 -6.68 -3.24
CA THR A 179 2.97 -6.63 -2.89
C THR A 179 3.62 -5.42 -3.53
N VAL A 180 4.32 -4.64 -2.73
CA VAL A 180 5.02 -3.41 -3.15
C VAL A 180 6.51 -3.64 -3.06
N THR A 181 7.14 -3.95 -4.18
CA THR A 181 8.59 -4.06 -4.29
C THR A 181 9.19 -2.67 -4.40
N ARG A 182 10.08 -2.33 -3.46
CA ARG A 182 10.79 -1.05 -3.41
C ARG A 182 12.12 -1.19 -4.14
N LEU A 183 12.26 -0.49 -5.27
CA LEU A 183 13.47 -0.56 -6.10
C LEU A 183 14.56 0.35 -5.50
N LYS A 184 15.27 -0.15 -4.50
CA LYS A 184 16.32 0.59 -3.78
C LYS A 184 17.48 0.98 -4.67
N ASP A 185 17.81 0.12 -5.63
CA ASP A 185 18.83 0.36 -6.64
C ASP A 185 18.30 0.98 -7.94
N GLY A 186 17.03 1.33 -7.98
CA GLY A 186 16.34 1.93 -9.12
C GLY A 186 15.91 0.91 -10.17
N LEU A 187 15.62 1.40 -11.38
CA LEU A 187 15.04 0.60 -12.46
C LEU A 187 15.94 -0.55 -12.95
N LYS A 188 17.24 -0.51 -12.67
CA LYS A 188 18.17 -1.62 -13.01
C LYS A 188 17.74 -2.94 -12.35
N GLU A 189 17.00 -2.89 -11.23
CA GLU A 189 16.48 -4.08 -10.56
C GLU A 189 15.44 -4.85 -11.39
N LEU A 190 14.91 -4.24 -12.44
CA LEU A 190 13.97 -4.87 -13.37
C LEU A 190 14.66 -5.63 -14.51
N ALA A 191 15.99 -5.50 -14.64
CA ALA A 191 16.74 -6.25 -15.63
C ALA A 191 16.70 -7.75 -15.33
N SER A 192 16.55 -8.57 -16.36
CA SER A 192 16.38 -10.03 -16.24
C SER A 192 17.59 -10.75 -15.62
N ASP A 193 18.75 -10.13 -15.69
CA ASP A 193 20.03 -10.61 -15.16
C ASP A 193 20.40 -10.00 -13.79
N TYR A 194 19.60 -9.09 -13.26
CA TYR A 194 19.86 -8.46 -11.96
C TYR A 194 19.75 -9.45 -10.79
N ARG A 195 18.77 -10.35 -10.86
CA ARG A 195 18.56 -11.44 -9.87
C ARG A 195 18.38 -12.77 -10.59
N LYS A 196 18.72 -13.87 -9.90
CA LYS A 196 18.32 -15.20 -10.35
C LYS A 196 16.80 -15.26 -10.58
N PRO A 197 16.33 -16.04 -11.56
CA PRO A 197 14.88 -16.29 -11.75
C PRO A 197 14.17 -16.70 -10.46
N LEU A 198 12.89 -16.35 -10.33
CA LEU A 198 12.11 -16.68 -9.14
C LEU A 198 12.07 -18.20 -8.89
N GLN A 199 11.97 -19.01 -9.93
CA GLN A 199 12.00 -20.46 -9.85
C GLN A 199 13.26 -20.97 -9.15
N ASP A 200 14.42 -20.46 -9.55
CA ASP A 200 15.71 -20.88 -8.98
C ASP A 200 15.80 -20.45 -7.52
N ARG A 201 15.43 -19.20 -7.21
CA ARG A 201 15.46 -18.68 -5.84
C ARG A 201 14.48 -19.42 -4.93
N TYR A 202 13.31 -19.82 -5.44
CA TYR A 202 12.34 -20.59 -4.70
C TYR A 202 12.85 -22.01 -4.41
N ASN A 203 13.42 -22.67 -5.43
CA ASN A 203 14.03 -23.98 -5.28
C ASN A 203 15.27 -23.95 -4.36
N ASP A 204 16.07 -22.88 -4.39
CA ASP A 204 17.18 -22.67 -3.45
C ASP A 204 16.66 -22.58 -1.99
N ALA A 205 15.50 -21.98 -1.75
CA ALA A 205 14.92 -21.78 -0.43
C ALA A 205 14.17 -23.01 0.13
N PHE A 206 13.59 -23.85 -0.74
CA PHE A 206 12.67 -24.92 -0.33
C PHE A 206 13.02 -26.32 -0.86
N GLY A 207 14.03 -26.44 -1.72
CA GLY A 207 14.46 -27.68 -2.37
C GLY A 207 13.98 -27.79 -3.82
N ALA A 208 14.64 -28.64 -4.57
CA ALA A 208 14.37 -28.86 -6.00
C ALA A 208 12.90 -29.28 -6.24
N GLY A 209 12.26 -28.68 -7.24
CA GLY A 209 10.85 -28.96 -7.63
C GLY A 209 9.79 -28.28 -6.77
N SER A 210 10.18 -27.57 -5.70
CA SER A 210 9.22 -26.88 -4.83
C SER A 210 8.48 -25.74 -5.54
N PHE A 211 9.12 -25.07 -6.49
CA PHE A 211 8.50 -24.02 -7.29
C PHE A 211 7.33 -24.55 -8.14
N ASP A 212 7.42 -25.75 -8.69
CA ASP A 212 6.35 -26.32 -9.50
C ASP A 212 5.09 -26.58 -8.65
N THR A 213 5.26 -27.04 -7.42
CA THR A 213 4.17 -27.17 -6.44
C THR A 213 3.57 -25.81 -6.10
N TRP A 214 4.40 -24.82 -5.80
CA TRP A 214 3.95 -23.45 -5.53
C TRP A 214 3.18 -22.87 -6.73
N LEU A 215 3.67 -23.06 -7.95
CA LEU A 215 3.03 -22.56 -9.17
C LEU A 215 1.66 -23.20 -9.41
N LYS A 216 1.54 -24.51 -9.12
CA LYS A 216 0.26 -25.20 -9.17
C LYS A 216 -0.71 -24.61 -8.15
N ASP A 217 -0.31 -24.48 -6.90
CA ASP A 217 -1.10 -23.88 -5.83
C ASP A 217 -1.49 -22.43 -6.15
N TYR A 218 -0.58 -21.66 -6.76
CA TYR A 218 -0.84 -20.31 -7.24
C TYR A 218 -1.96 -20.31 -8.32
N SER A 219 -1.87 -21.18 -9.31
CA SER A 219 -2.86 -21.30 -10.36
C SER A 219 -4.24 -21.73 -9.84
N ASP A 220 -4.26 -22.53 -8.77
CA ASP A 220 -5.49 -22.97 -8.13
C ASP A 220 -6.14 -21.87 -7.26
N ALA A 221 -5.37 -20.98 -6.64
CA ALA A 221 -5.84 -20.02 -5.65
C ALA A 221 -6.00 -18.59 -6.18
N VAL A 222 -5.17 -18.16 -7.13
CA VAL A 222 -5.18 -16.79 -7.66
C VAL A 222 -6.10 -16.69 -8.87
N GLN A 223 -7.01 -15.74 -8.85
CA GLN A 223 -7.94 -15.47 -9.95
C GLN A 223 -7.31 -14.56 -10.99
N SER A 224 -6.67 -13.48 -10.56
CA SER A 224 -6.03 -12.53 -11.45
C SER A 224 -4.77 -11.94 -10.82
N ARG A 225 -3.85 -11.54 -11.67
CA ARG A 225 -2.66 -10.78 -11.27
C ARG A 225 -2.33 -9.74 -12.33
N TRP A 226 -1.99 -8.55 -11.87
CA TRP A 226 -1.41 -7.52 -12.72
C TRP A 226 -0.40 -6.67 -11.94
N SER A 227 0.41 -5.91 -12.63
CA SER A 227 1.47 -5.10 -12.03
C SER A 227 1.58 -3.73 -12.67
N GLU A 228 2.13 -2.80 -11.90
CA GLU A 228 2.36 -1.43 -12.30
C GLU A 228 3.69 -0.92 -11.72
N LEU A 229 4.32 -0.01 -12.46
CA LEU A 229 5.51 0.73 -12.03
C LEU A 229 5.10 2.15 -11.66
N LEU A 230 5.51 2.61 -10.50
CA LEU A 230 5.24 3.96 -10.02
C LEU A 230 6.52 4.71 -9.66
N ILE A 231 6.50 6.01 -9.89
CA ILE A 231 7.59 6.93 -9.54
C ILE A 231 7.06 8.01 -8.61
N TYR A 232 7.72 8.15 -7.45
CA TYR A 232 7.40 9.17 -6.44
C TYR A 232 7.65 10.58 -6.95
N LYS A 233 6.72 11.48 -6.68
CA LYS A 233 6.77 12.90 -7.07
C LYS A 233 6.81 13.79 -5.82
N PRO A 234 7.99 14.01 -5.24
CA PRO A 234 8.11 14.79 -3.99
C PRO A 234 7.58 16.22 -4.14
N LYS A 235 7.67 16.80 -5.34
CA LYS A 235 7.17 18.17 -5.59
C LYS A 235 5.63 18.26 -5.55
N LEU A 236 4.93 17.17 -5.85
CA LEU A 236 3.46 17.09 -5.82
C LEU A 236 2.93 16.68 -4.43
N SER A 237 3.80 16.19 -3.57
CA SER A 237 3.48 15.62 -2.26
C SER A 237 3.46 16.71 -1.17
N SER A 238 2.90 16.33 -0.02
CA SER A 238 3.01 17.12 1.23
C SER A 238 4.47 17.35 1.62
N LYS A 239 4.71 18.43 2.38
CA LYS A 239 6.02 18.80 2.93
C LYS A 239 6.25 18.18 4.30
#